data_753b1dbe29b9539b824f573473aa4eab
#
_entry.id   753b1dbe29b9539b824f573473aa4eab
#
_cell.length_a   1.000
_cell.length_b   1.000
_cell.length_c   1.000
_cell.angle_alpha   90.00
_cell.angle_beta   90.00
_cell.angle_gamma   90.00
#
_symmetry.space_group_name_H-M   'P 1'
#
loop_
_entity.id
_entity.type
_entity.pdbx_description
1 polymer ?
#
loop_
_entity_poly.entity_id
_entity_poly.type
_entity_poly.pdbx_seq_one_letter_code
_entity_poly.pdbx_strand_id
1 'polypeptide(L)'
;MDASEQMRKRPMAPLLSSLKELGCEITCEREDGHFPFILTAHGFRQDHISIDIGHSSQFLSALLIASTLSAEDFTIRLTGTHGMAYIEMTRKMMEQFGVRVEHPAADQFRICTGQKYRALDYQIEPDVSAACYFYAMTPLLGIPVCVEHVHFESLQGDVEFLHILEKMGCTAQETENGVLLLPPAGQTDTGTQVPAFHGITVDMSSCSDQAITLAAIAPFADSPTCITGIGHIRFQESDRIHAICTELTRMGIHCEETQDSITIYPGMPHPCSVATYDDHRMAMGFALTGLRAEGIVIDDPGCCRKTFENYFEVLDQVIAKIIEM
;
A
#
# COMPACT_ATOMS: atom_id res chain seq x y z
N MET A 1 23.66 -8.52 -9.48
CA MET A 1 22.22 -8.41 -9.18
C MET A 1 21.52 -7.78 -10.36
N ASP A 2 20.35 -8.26 -10.72
CA ASP A 2 19.55 -7.75 -11.83
C ASP A 2 18.06 -7.82 -11.45
N ALA A 3 17.21 -7.12 -12.21
CA ALA A 3 15.79 -6.99 -11.91
C ALA A 3 14.95 -6.87 -13.20
N SER A 4 13.61 -6.85 -13.04
CA SER A 4 12.68 -6.59 -14.13
C SER A 4 12.91 -5.20 -14.75
N GLU A 5 12.45 -5.01 -16.00
CA GLU A 5 12.57 -3.72 -16.69
C GLU A 5 11.95 -2.56 -15.88
N GLN A 6 10.85 -2.80 -15.18
CA GLN A 6 10.23 -1.81 -14.31
C GLN A 6 11.13 -1.45 -13.11
N MET A 7 11.74 -2.45 -12.46
CA MET A 7 12.66 -2.22 -11.34
C MET A 7 13.99 -1.59 -11.78
N ARG A 8 14.47 -1.84 -13.01
CA ARG A 8 15.66 -1.18 -13.53
C ARG A 8 15.49 0.34 -13.67
N LYS A 9 14.25 0.82 -13.85
CA LYS A 9 13.93 2.26 -13.93
C LYS A 9 13.85 2.93 -12.55
N ARG A 10 13.74 2.16 -11.47
CA ARG A 10 13.64 2.72 -10.11
C ARG A 10 15.01 3.07 -9.54
N PRO A 11 15.16 4.26 -8.91
CA PRO A 11 16.40 4.66 -8.30
C PRO A 11 16.72 3.80 -7.07
N MET A 12 17.92 3.22 -7.05
CA MET A 12 18.48 2.46 -5.93
C MET A 12 19.61 3.23 -5.22
N ALA A 13 19.92 4.42 -5.69
CA ALA A 13 21.08 5.19 -5.26
C ALA A 13 21.21 5.37 -3.74
N PRO A 14 20.15 5.66 -2.96
CA PRO A 14 20.28 5.80 -1.51
C PRO A 14 20.79 4.52 -0.85
N LEU A 15 20.22 3.35 -1.20
CA LEU A 15 20.68 2.07 -0.65
C LEU A 15 22.09 1.72 -1.10
N LEU A 16 22.40 1.90 -2.39
CA LEU A 16 23.73 1.58 -2.93
C LEU A 16 24.81 2.47 -2.31
N SER A 17 24.52 3.75 -2.08
CA SER A 17 25.43 4.67 -1.38
C SER A 17 25.66 4.24 0.06
N SER A 18 24.61 3.85 0.78
CA SER A 18 24.72 3.33 2.14
C SER A 18 25.57 2.06 2.18
N LEU A 19 25.37 1.13 1.26
CA LEU A 19 26.16 -0.10 1.19
C LEU A 19 27.64 0.17 0.85
N LYS A 20 27.94 1.14 -0.04
CA LYS A 20 29.32 1.57 -0.33
C LYS A 20 29.98 2.16 0.93
N GLU A 21 29.27 3.01 1.68
CA GLU A 21 29.75 3.58 2.94
C GLU A 21 30.03 2.49 3.98
N LEU A 22 29.19 1.44 4.04
CA LEU A 22 29.41 0.28 4.89
C LEU A 22 30.55 -0.64 4.40
N GLY A 23 31.19 -0.33 3.28
CA GLY A 23 32.37 -1.03 2.80
C GLY A 23 32.12 -2.04 1.69
N CYS A 24 30.94 -2.06 1.09
CA CYS A 24 30.71 -2.85 -0.11
C CYS A 24 31.29 -2.20 -1.36
N GLU A 25 31.83 -3.02 -2.26
CA GLU A 25 32.20 -2.60 -3.59
C GLU A 25 31.01 -2.79 -4.54
N ILE A 26 30.59 -1.73 -5.23
CA ILE A 26 29.43 -1.77 -6.11
C ILE A 26 29.80 -1.12 -7.46
N THR A 27 29.53 -1.87 -8.53
CA THR A 27 29.70 -1.41 -9.90
C THR A 27 28.39 -1.57 -10.66
N CYS A 28 27.77 -0.46 -11.06
CA CYS A 28 26.59 -0.46 -11.91
C CYS A 28 26.99 -0.75 -13.36
N GLU A 29 26.27 -1.65 -14.06
CA GLU A 29 26.61 -2.07 -15.41
C GLU A 29 26.07 -1.14 -16.50
N ARG A 30 25.06 -0.33 -16.18
CA ARG A 30 24.40 0.60 -17.12
C ARG A 30 24.38 2.01 -16.53
N GLU A 31 23.33 2.33 -15.80
CA GLU A 31 23.09 3.63 -15.17
C GLU A 31 23.52 3.59 -13.71
N ASP A 32 24.26 4.60 -13.23
CA ASP A 32 24.68 4.64 -11.83
C ASP A 32 23.46 4.79 -10.91
N GLY A 33 23.49 4.06 -9.80
CA GLY A 33 22.38 4.04 -8.87
C GLY A 33 21.17 3.19 -9.29
N HIS A 34 21.28 2.37 -10.35
CA HIS A 34 20.21 1.51 -10.86
C HIS A 34 20.68 0.08 -11.09
N PHE A 35 19.72 -0.84 -11.24
CA PHE A 35 20.00 -2.19 -11.74
C PHE A 35 20.39 -2.15 -13.24
N PRO A 36 21.20 -3.12 -13.74
CA PRO A 36 21.90 -4.16 -12.99
C PRO A 36 23.20 -3.66 -12.36
N PHE A 37 23.63 -4.29 -11.26
CA PHE A 37 24.90 -3.99 -10.62
C PHE A 37 25.57 -5.24 -10.02
N ILE A 38 26.91 -5.19 -9.91
CA ILE A 38 27.73 -6.17 -9.21
C ILE A 38 28.00 -5.64 -7.81
N LEU A 39 27.77 -6.46 -6.78
CA LEU A 39 28.02 -6.11 -5.39
C LEU A 39 28.98 -7.17 -4.79
N THR A 40 30.08 -6.68 -4.20
CA THR A 40 31.02 -7.47 -3.43
C THR A 40 31.01 -6.97 -1.99
N ALA A 41 30.61 -7.83 -1.04
CA ALA A 41 30.50 -7.49 0.38
C ALA A 41 31.65 -8.12 1.16
N HIS A 42 32.21 -7.33 2.09
CA HIS A 42 33.29 -7.75 2.98
C HIS A 42 32.94 -7.61 4.48
N GLY A 43 31.62 -7.56 4.79
CA GLY A 43 31.09 -7.18 6.09
C GLY A 43 30.98 -5.67 6.26
N PHE A 44 30.40 -5.25 7.38
CA PHE A 44 30.27 -3.82 7.71
C PHE A 44 31.58 -3.29 8.30
N ARG A 45 32.06 -2.18 7.76
CA ARG A 45 33.29 -1.48 8.22
C ARG A 45 32.99 -0.37 9.21
N GLN A 46 31.72 -0.06 9.45
CA GLN A 46 31.24 0.99 10.36
C GLN A 46 30.12 0.43 11.21
N ASP A 47 29.93 1.02 12.39
CA ASP A 47 28.90 0.70 13.37
C ASP A 47 27.64 1.59 13.25
N HIS A 48 27.65 2.52 12.30
CA HIS A 48 26.54 3.44 12.05
C HIS A 48 26.43 3.83 10.59
N ILE A 49 25.23 4.31 10.22
CA ILE A 49 24.95 4.89 8.90
C ILE A 49 23.80 5.88 8.98
N SER A 50 23.76 6.82 8.02
CA SER A 50 22.60 7.68 7.80
C SER A 50 21.99 7.37 6.44
N ILE A 51 20.64 7.32 6.37
CA ILE A 51 19.93 7.06 5.12
C ILE A 51 18.72 7.98 4.96
N ASP A 52 18.53 8.45 3.74
CA ASP A 52 17.31 9.15 3.32
C ASP A 52 16.28 8.13 2.83
N ILE A 53 15.12 8.09 3.49
CA ILE A 53 14.00 7.24 3.14
C ILE A 53 12.83 8.04 2.51
N GLY A 54 13.04 9.30 2.15
CA GLY A 54 12.00 10.15 1.57
C GLY A 54 11.37 9.61 0.28
N HIS A 55 12.09 8.77 -0.47
CA HIS A 55 11.58 8.11 -1.68
C HIS A 55 11.14 6.67 -1.45
N SER A 56 11.71 5.95 -0.48
CA SER A 56 11.36 4.56 -0.20
C SER A 56 11.83 4.11 1.18
N SER A 57 10.89 3.68 2.01
CA SER A 57 11.16 3.04 3.30
C SER A 57 11.80 1.65 3.17
N GLN A 58 11.69 1.01 2.01
CA GLN A 58 12.22 -0.34 1.77
C GLN A 58 13.75 -0.40 1.87
N PHE A 59 14.44 0.72 1.61
CA PHE A 59 15.89 0.81 1.80
C PHE A 59 16.30 0.66 3.27
N LEU A 60 15.53 1.25 4.19
CA LEU A 60 15.75 1.06 5.62
C LEU A 60 15.45 -0.38 6.05
N SER A 61 14.35 -0.98 5.56
CA SER A 61 14.04 -2.39 5.84
C SER A 61 15.19 -3.32 5.43
N ALA A 62 15.80 -3.10 4.26
CA ALA A 62 16.94 -3.87 3.80
C ALA A 62 18.16 -3.73 4.74
N LEU A 63 18.47 -2.50 5.19
CA LEU A 63 19.57 -2.25 6.13
C LEU A 63 19.29 -2.84 7.51
N LEU A 64 18.07 -2.74 8.03
CA LEU A 64 17.66 -3.33 9.31
C LEU A 64 17.86 -4.85 9.28
N ILE A 65 17.37 -5.53 8.26
CA ILE A 65 17.52 -6.98 8.12
C ILE A 65 18.99 -7.38 8.05
N ALA A 66 19.80 -6.64 7.30
CA ALA A 66 21.23 -6.92 7.13
C ALA A 66 22.08 -6.54 8.36
N SER A 67 21.60 -5.65 9.21
CA SER A 67 22.39 -5.12 10.36
C SER A 67 22.82 -6.16 11.39
N THR A 68 22.16 -7.32 11.44
CA THR A 68 22.57 -8.46 12.27
C THR A 68 23.92 -9.06 11.86
N LEU A 69 24.44 -8.69 10.70
CA LEU A 69 25.77 -9.09 10.20
C LEU A 69 26.88 -8.18 10.74
N SER A 70 26.55 -7.09 11.45
CA SER A 70 27.55 -6.23 12.09
C SER A 70 28.26 -6.95 13.23
N ALA A 71 29.57 -6.73 13.36
CA ALA A 71 30.38 -7.25 14.46
C ALA A 71 30.17 -6.47 15.77
N GLU A 72 29.62 -5.27 15.67
CA GLU A 72 29.37 -4.34 16.79
C GLU A 72 27.91 -3.89 16.79
N ASP A 73 27.47 -3.19 17.84
CA ASP A 73 26.17 -2.54 17.87
C ASP A 73 26.02 -1.61 16.67
N PHE A 74 24.90 -1.71 15.96
CA PHE A 74 24.71 -0.97 14.71
C PHE A 74 23.60 0.07 14.85
N THR A 75 23.88 1.29 14.44
CA THR A 75 22.94 2.41 14.50
C THR A 75 22.62 2.94 13.11
N ILE A 76 21.32 3.09 12.82
CA ILE A 76 20.84 3.73 11.58
C ILE A 76 20.13 5.02 11.95
N ARG A 77 20.55 6.13 11.33
CA ARG A 77 19.85 7.43 11.41
C ARG A 77 19.09 7.72 10.15
N LEU A 78 17.89 8.26 10.30
CA LEU A 78 17.05 8.68 9.19
C LEU A 78 17.21 10.17 8.91
N THR A 79 17.23 10.55 7.64
CA THR A 79 17.11 11.92 7.17
C THR A 79 15.77 12.19 6.49
N GLY A 80 14.74 11.42 6.80
CA GLY A 80 13.37 11.54 6.34
C GLY A 80 12.50 10.58 7.15
N THR A 81 11.21 10.80 7.19
CA THR A 81 10.26 10.00 8.01
C THR A 81 9.10 9.53 7.15
N HIS A 82 9.39 8.79 6.11
CA HIS A 82 8.35 8.29 5.21
C HIS A 82 8.15 6.79 5.37
N GLY A 83 6.89 6.33 5.22
CA GLY A 83 6.56 4.90 5.17
C GLY A 83 6.85 4.15 6.49
N MET A 84 6.71 4.81 7.64
CA MET A 84 7.04 4.23 8.94
C MET A 84 6.22 2.98 9.30
N ALA A 85 5.00 2.83 8.77
CA ALA A 85 4.20 1.63 8.97
C ALA A 85 4.87 0.37 8.39
N TYR A 86 5.49 0.48 7.22
CA TYR A 86 6.22 -0.63 6.59
C TYR A 86 7.52 -0.96 7.34
N ILE A 87 8.16 0.06 7.94
CA ILE A 87 9.33 -0.13 8.82
C ILE A 87 8.92 -0.88 10.09
N GLU A 88 7.78 -0.50 10.69
CA GLU A 88 7.27 -1.15 11.88
C GLU A 88 6.91 -2.62 11.62
N MET A 89 6.32 -2.92 10.47
CA MET A 89 6.08 -4.30 10.02
C MET A 89 7.40 -5.09 9.95
N THR A 90 8.44 -4.51 9.32
CA THR A 90 9.77 -5.15 9.25
C THR A 90 10.34 -5.38 10.65
N ARG A 91 10.27 -4.38 11.54
CA ARG A 91 10.77 -4.46 12.92
C ARG A 91 10.06 -5.55 13.73
N LYS A 92 8.73 -5.58 13.68
CA LYS A 92 7.93 -6.61 14.37
C LYS A 92 8.23 -8.02 13.84
N MET A 93 8.37 -8.17 12.52
CA MET A 93 8.76 -9.46 11.94
C MET A 93 10.16 -9.88 12.38
N MET A 94 11.15 -8.98 12.38
CA MET A 94 12.48 -9.27 12.91
C MET A 94 12.41 -9.74 14.38
N GLU A 95 11.57 -9.12 15.19
CA GLU A 95 11.37 -9.48 16.60
C GLU A 95 10.77 -10.89 16.74
N GLN A 96 9.78 -11.26 15.92
CA GLN A 96 9.23 -12.62 15.88
C GLN A 96 10.30 -13.66 15.56
N PHE A 97 11.24 -13.33 14.66
CA PHE A 97 12.39 -14.18 14.34
C PHE A 97 13.56 -14.03 15.33
N GLY A 98 13.37 -13.33 16.45
CA GLY A 98 14.33 -13.27 17.57
C GLY A 98 15.36 -12.15 17.50
N VAL A 99 15.17 -11.16 16.61
CA VAL A 99 16.04 -9.99 16.49
C VAL A 99 15.29 -8.74 16.91
N ARG A 100 15.70 -8.14 18.02
CA ARG A 100 15.10 -6.91 18.55
C ARG A 100 15.77 -5.69 17.95
N VAL A 101 14.99 -4.80 17.40
CA VAL A 101 15.40 -3.47 16.93
C VAL A 101 14.92 -2.43 17.92
N GLU A 102 15.85 -1.70 18.55
CA GLU A 102 15.55 -0.58 19.42
C GLU A 102 15.27 0.68 18.57
N HIS A 103 14.34 1.50 19.02
CA HIS A 103 13.96 2.76 18.40
C HIS A 103 14.08 3.90 19.43
N PRO A 104 15.34 4.33 19.76
CA PRO A 104 15.59 5.25 20.85
C PRO A 104 15.14 6.69 20.55
N ALA A 105 14.97 7.06 19.29
CA ALA A 105 14.45 8.36 18.85
C ALA A 105 13.70 8.20 17.53
N ALA A 106 12.85 9.15 17.19
CA ALA A 106 12.00 9.10 15.98
C ALA A 106 12.79 8.91 14.68
N ASP A 107 14.04 9.32 14.64
CA ASP A 107 14.96 9.24 13.50
C ASP A 107 16.07 8.21 13.70
N GLN A 108 16.00 7.33 14.71
CA GLN A 108 17.12 6.45 15.03
C GLN A 108 16.68 5.02 15.36
N PHE A 109 17.30 4.05 14.71
CA PHE A 109 17.19 2.62 15.00
C PHE A 109 18.54 2.08 15.45
N ARG A 110 18.51 1.15 16.42
CA ARG A 110 19.70 0.48 16.93
C ARG A 110 19.48 -1.01 17.04
N ILE A 111 20.48 -1.77 16.61
CA ILE A 111 20.52 -3.22 16.68
C ILE A 111 21.75 -3.61 17.49
N CYS A 112 21.54 -4.24 18.66
CA CYS A 112 22.63 -4.72 19.49
C CYS A 112 23.31 -5.91 18.84
N THR A 113 24.63 -5.96 18.92
CA THR A 113 25.44 -7.07 18.37
C THR A 113 25.10 -8.41 19.00
N GLY A 114 25.48 -9.50 18.33
CA GLY A 114 25.31 -10.86 18.82
C GLY A 114 23.90 -11.45 18.65
N GLN A 115 22.95 -10.69 18.19
CA GLN A 115 21.62 -11.21 17.86
C GLN A 115 21.66 -12.06 16.58
N LYS A 116 20.85 -13.11 16.54
CA LYS A 116 20.73 -13.99 15.36
C LYS A 116 19.28 -14.35 15.12
N TYR A 117 18.90 -14.40 13.87
CA TYR A 117 17.59 -14.94 13.47
C TYR A 117 17.46 -16.39 13.89
N ARG A 118 16.27 -16.78 14.33
CA ARG A 118 15.90 -18.14 14.69
C ARG A 118 14.98 -18.70 13.62
N ALA A 119 15.25 -19.90 13.17
CA ALA A 119 14.31 -20.63 12.31
C ALA A 119 13.06 -20.98 13.11
N LEU A 120 11.91 -20.74 12.50
CA LEU A 120 10.61 -21.13 13.03
C LEU A 120 9.66 -21.44 11.89
N ASP A 121 8.63 -22.25 12.16
CA ASP A 121 7.49 -22.39 11.26
C ASP A 121 6.65 -21.11 11.36
N TYR A 122 6.44 -20.46 10.22
CA TYR A 122 5.79 -19.17 10.16
C TYR A 122 4.62 -19.18 9.19
N GLN A 123 3.42 -18.88 9.68
CA GLN A 123 2.26 -18.66 8.84
C GLN A 123 2.28 -17.22 8.33
N ILE A 124 2.43 -17.05 7.04
CA ILE A 124 2.38 -15.72 6.41
C ILE A 124 0.92 -15.23 6.47
N GLU A 125 0.75 -13.96 6.86
CA GLU A 125 -0.54 -13.30 6.84
C GLU A 125 -1.08 -13.16 5.41
N PRO A 126 -2.41 -13.13 5.22
CA PRO A 126 -3.01 -12.73 3.95
C PRO A 126 -2.52 -11.33 3.54
N ASP A 127 -2.51 -11.06 2.25
CA ASP A 127 -2.23 -9.71 1.72
C ASP A 127 -3.41 -8.78 2.02
N VAL A 128 -3.27 -7.94 3.07
CA VAL A 128 -4.30 -6.98 3.48
C VAL A 128 -4.49 -5.89 2.42
N SER A 129 -3.44 -5.53 1.67
CA SER A 129 -3.58 -4.61 0.54
C SER A 129 -4.56 -5.15 -0.50
N ALA A 130 -4.46 -6.43 -0.83
CA ALA A 130 -5.38 -7.09 -1.75
C ALA A 130 -6.80 -7.22 -1.15
N ALA A 131 -6.91 -7.49 0.15
CA ALA A 131 -8.20 -7.58 0.85
C ALA A 131 -8.97 -6.25 0.82
N CYS A 132 -8.29 -5.10 0.85
CA CYS A 132 -8.91 -3.77 0.85
C CYS A 132 -9.81 -3.53 -0.37
N TYR A 133 -9.49 -4.09 -1.53
CA TYR A 133 -10.37 -3.98 -2.71
C TYR A 133 -11.73 -4.62 -2.47
N PHE A 134 -11.75 -5.77 -1.80
CA PHE A 134 -13.00 -6.46 -1.48
C PHE A 134 -13.75 -5.78 -0.33
N TYR A 135 -13.06 -5.29 0.69
CA TYR A 135 -13.69 -4.49 1.76
C TYR A 135 -14.34 -3.21 1.23
N ALA A 136 -13.73 -2.55 0.24
CA ALA A 136 -14.30 -1.36 -0.41
C ALA A 136 -15.62 -1.64 -1.13
N MET A 137 -15.93 -2.90 -1.46
CA MET A 137 -17.24 -3.29 -2.01
C MET A 137 -18.36 -3.11 -0.99
N THR A 138 -18.07 -3.16 0.32
CA THR A 138 -19.09 -3.03 1.37
C THR A 138 -19.85 -1.71 1.30
N PRO A 139 -19.23 -0.52 1.41
CA PRO A 139 -19.96 0.73 1.26
C PRO A 139 -20.47 0.93 -0.16
N LEU A 140 -19.75 0.44 -1.16
CA LEU A 140 -20.07 0.65 -2.57
C LEU A 140 -21.35 -0.10 -2.99
N LEU A 141 -21.53 -1.33 -2.53
CA LEU A 141 -22.64 -2.21 -2.91
C LEU A 141 -23.69 -2.40 -1.81
N GLY A 142 -23.43 -1.93 -0.59
CA GLY A 142 -24.31 -2.11 0.56
C GLY A 142 -24.40 -3.55 1.07
N ILE A 143 -23.33 -4.32 0.92
CA ILE A 143 -23.26 -5.73 1.31
C ILE A 143 -22.23 -5.97 2.41
N PRO A 144 -22.43 -6.96 3.29
CA PRO A 144 -21.39 -7.38 4.22
C PRO A 144 -20.27 -8.13 3.47
N VAL A 145 -19.03 -7.85 3.85
CA VAL A 145 -17.83 -8.54 3.32
C VAL A 145 -16.96 -9.00 4.48
N CYS A 146 -16.55 -10.27 4.44
CA CYS A 146 -15.53 -10.84 5.31
C CYS A 146 -14.41 -11.42 4.45
N VAL A 147 -13.18 -11.00 4.70
CA VAL A 147 -12.00 -11.63 4.08
C VAL A 147 -11.36 -12.54 5.12
N GLU A 148 -11.26 -13.84 4.78
CA GLU A 148 -10.76 -14.86 5.70
C GLU A 148 -9.33 -14.57 6.14
N HIS A 149 -9.05 -14.77 7.43
CA HIS A 149 -7.75 -14.63 8.07
C HIS A 149 -7.17 -13.20 8.09
N VAL A 150 -7.94 -12.18 7.70
CA VAL A 150 -7.58 -10.78 7.93
C VAL A 150 -8.06 -10.39 9.32
N HIS A 151 -7.15 -9.95 10.19
CA HIS A 151 -7.43 -9.58 11.59
C HIS A 151 -6.89 -8.20 11.90
N PHE A 152 -7.46 -7.49 12.89
CA PHE A 152 -6.97 -6.16 13.31
C PHE A 152 -5.55 -6.20 13.88
N GLU A 153 -5.09 -7.35 14.37
CA GLU A 153 -3.72 -7.55 14.86
C GLU A 153 -2.68 -7.73 13.73
N SER A 154 -3.09 -7.65 12.46
CA SER A 154 -2.18 -7.74 11.31
C SER A 154 -0.98 -6.81 11.47
N LEU A 155 0.19 -7.29 11.07
CA LEU A 155 1.40 -6.47 11.00
C LEU A 155 1.35 -5.45 9.86
N GLN A 156 0.47 -5.65 8.88
CA GLN A 156 0.34 -4.81 7.70
C GLN A 156 -0.45 -3.54 8.03
N GLY A 157 0.16 -2.37 7.76
CA GLY A 157 -0.48 -1.07 8.03
C GLY A 157 -1.79 -0.83 7.26
N ASP A 158 -1.99 -1.57 6.17
CA ASP A 158 -3.20 -1.46 5.35
C ASP A 158 -4.49 -1.88 6.07
N VAL A 159 -4.39 -2.57 7.21
CA VAL A 159 -5.55 -2.85 8.09
C VAL A 159 -6.24 -1.55 8.55
N GLU A 160 -5.52 -0.42 8.62
CA GLU A 160 -6.07 0.90 8.92
C GLU A 160 -7.17 1.32 7.92
N PHE A 161 -7.17 0.75 6.72
CA PHE A 161 -8.23 1.01 5.74
C PHE A 161 -9.61 0.59 6.23
N LEU A 162 -9.71 -0.44 7.07
CA LEU A 162 -10.98 -0.83 7.71
C LEU A 162 -11.50 0.29 8.64
N HIS A 163 -10.62 0.90 9.43
CA HIS A 163 -10.98 2.04 10.28
C HIS A 163 -11.36 3.29 9.47
N ILE A 164 -10.78 3.46 8.28
CA ILE A 164 -11.18 4.51 7.34
C ILE A 164 -12.61 4.25 6.86
N LEU A 165 -12.94 3.03 6.48
CA LEU A 165 -14.30 2.66 6.08
C LEU A 165 -15.32 2.78 7.23
N GLU A 166 -14.90 2.55 8.49
CA GLU A 166 -15.74 2.84 9.66
C GLU A 166 -16.05 4.34 9.79
N LYS A 167 -15.07 5.22 9.59
CA LYS A 167 -15.29 6.68 9.57
C LYS A 167 -16.24 7.11 8.45
N MET A 168 -16.34 6.33 7.38
CA MET A 168 -17.29 6.55 6.28
C MET A 168 -18.69 5.98 6.57
N GLY A 169 -18.90 5.33 7.72
CA GLY A 169 -20.19 4.82 8.18
C GLY A 169 -20.34 3.31 8.23
N CYS A 170 -19.36 2.54 7.78
CA CYS A 170 -19.33 1.08 7.93
C CYS A 170 -19.12 0.67 9.40
N THR A 171 -19.32 -0.61 9.69
CA THR A 171 -19.00 -1.18 11.01
C THR A 171 -18.12 -2.41 10.81
N ALA A 172 -16.92 -2.38 11.38
CA ALA A 172 -16.01 -3.51 11.32
C ALA A 172 -16.11 -4.35 12.61
N GLN A 173 -16.13 -5.67 12.46
CA GLN A 173 -16.28 -6.62 13.58
C GLN A 173 -15.24 -7.72 13.45
N GLU A 174 -14.42 -7.90 14.48
CA GLU A 174 -13.53 -9.05 14.59
C GLU A 174 -14.37 -10.33 14.73
N THR A 175 -14.07 -11.32 13.92
CA THR A 175 -14.68 -12.66 13.99
C THR A 175 -13.61 -13.74 14.00
N GLU A 176 -13.99 -14.97 14.32
CA GLU A 176 -13.06 -16.11 14.30
C GLU A 176 -12.45 -16.35 12.91
N ASN A 177 -13.17 -16.01 11.84
CA ASN A 177 -12.72 -16.23 10.47
C ASN A 177 -11.97 -15.04 9.85
N GLY A 178 -11.99 -13.87 10.48
CA GLY A 178 -11.44 -12.62 9.98
C GLY A 178 -12.34 -11.43 10.30
N VAL A 179 -11.99 -10.24 9.85
CA VAL A 179 -12.80 -9.03 10.05
C VAL A 179 -13.98 -9.04 9.09
N LEU A 180 -15.19 -8.97 9.66
CA LEU A 180 -16.45 -8.73 8.94
C LEU A 180 -16.73 -7.23 8.88
N LEU A 181 -16.82 -6.67 7.69
CA LEU A 181 -17.24 -5.29 7.46
C LEU A 181 -18.72 -5.26 7.06
N LEU A 182 -19.51 -4.51 7.82
CA LEU A 182 -20.94 -4.30 7.57
C LEU A 182 -21.15 -2.93 6.91
N PRO A 183 -22.12 -2.80 5.97
CA PRO A 183 -22.40 -1.53 5.31
C PRO A 183 -22.96 -0.51 6.30
N PRO A 184 -22.95 0.79 5.93
CA PRO A 184 -23.59 1.82 6.73
C PRO A 184 -25.04 1.49 7.06
N ALA A 185 -25.47 1.80 8.29
CA ALA A 185 -26.85 1.64 8.70
C ALA A 185 -27.71 2.65 7.94
N GLY A 186 -28.54 2.17 7.04
CA GLY A 186 -29.51 2.99 6.30
C GLY A 186 -30.73 2.17 5.99
N GLN A 187 -31.91 2.77 5.97
CA GLN A 187 -33.14 2.09 5.58
C GLN A 187 -33.02 1.62 4.13
N THR A 188 -32.90 0.32 3.94
CA THR A 188 -33.29 -0.33 2.71
C THR A 188 -34.82 -0.38 2.66
N ASP A 189 -35.46 0.79 2.51
CA ASP A 189 -36.83 0.78 2.09
C ASP A 189 -36.83 0.43 0.60
N THR A 190 -37.23 -0.81 0.35
CA THR A 190 -37.61 -1.33 -0.94
C THR A 190 -36.61 -1.19 -2.10
N GLY A 191 -35.63 -2.05 -2.12
CA GLY A 191 -35.30 -2.76 -3.37
C GLY A 191 -34.22 -2.19 -4.26
N THR A 192 -33.62 -0.98 -4.09
CA THR A 192 -32.64 -0.46 -5.02
C THR A 192 -31.72 0.68 -4.51
N GLN A 193 -31.80 1.13 -3.29
CA GLN A 193 -30.88 2.16 -2.79
C GLN A 193 -29.81 1.54 -1.91
N VAL A 194 -28.58 1.55 -2.42
CA VAL A 194 -27.37 1.30 -1.61
C VAL A 194 -27.31 2.38 -0.53
N PRO A 195 -27.08 2.02 0.76
CA PRO A 195 -26.97 3.01 1.84
C PRO A 195 -25.90 4.06 1.48
N ALA A 196 -26.17 5.32 1.80
CA ALA A 196 -25.20 6.38 1.63
C ALA A 196 -24.06 6.19 2.64
N PHE A 197 -22.83 6.37 2.19
CA PHE A 197 -21.66 6.48 3.03
C PHE A 197 -21.07 7.89 2.93
N HIS A 198 -20.34 8.30 3.96
CA HIS A 198 -19.90 9.68 4.10
C HIS A 198 -18.53 9.90 3.48
N GLY A 199 -18.34 11.01 2.79
CA GLY A 199 -17.00 11.52 2.48
C GLY A 199 -16.31 12.00 3.76
N ILE A 200 -14.99 11.89 3.79
CA ILE A 200 -14.16 12.20 4.97
C ILE A 200 -12.89 12.96 4.60
N THR A 201 -12.29 13.63 5.57
CA THR A 201 -10.89 14.07 5.48
C THR A 201 -10.04 13.11 6.29
N VAL A 202 -9.03 12.49 5.66
CA VAL A 202 -8.22 11.46 6.29
C VAL A 202 -6.75 11.54 5.86
N ASP A 203 -5.85 11.37 6.82
CA ASP A 203 -4.43 11.14 6.57
C ASP A 203 -4.22 9.65 6.30
N MET A 204 -3.67 9.33 5.14
CA MET A 204 -3.39 7.95 4.71
C MET A 204 -1.89 7.63 4.66
N SER A 205 -1.06 8.38 5.35
CA SER A 205 0.39 8.13 5.40
C SER A 205 0.77 6.72 5.91
N SER A 206 -0.07 6.11 6.74
CA SER A 206 0.10 4.75 7.27
C SER A 206 -0.35 3.64 6.33
N CYS A 207 -1.27 3.91 5.40
CA CYS A 207 -1.84 2.97 4.44
C CYS A 207 -1.99 3.60 3.04
N SER A 208 -1.00 4.36 2.64
CA SER A 208 -1.02 5.20 1.42
C SER A 208 -1.26 4.42 0.12
N ASP A 209 -0.94 3.16 0.10
CA ASP A 209 -1.21 2.25 -1.01
C ASP A 209 -2.73 2.09 -1.27
N GLN A 210 -3.57 2.33 -0.26
CA GLN A 210 -5.03 2.27 -0.37
C GLN A 210 -5.66 3.61 -0.80
N ALA A 211 -4.87 4.65 -1.03
CA ALA A 211 -5.39 5.93 -1.50
C ALA A 211 -6.13 5.80 -2.84
N ILE A 212 -5.65 4.93 -3.75
CA ILE A 212 -6.33 4.64 -5.02
C ILE A 212 -7.67 3.93 -4.79
N THR A 213 -7.70 2.94 -3.88
CA THR A 213 -8.91 2.20 -3.53
C THR A 213 -9.97 3.13 -2.96
N LEU A 214 -9.58 4.02 -2.02
CA LEU A 214 -10.48 5.02 -1.45
C LEU A 214 -10.96 6.01 -2.51
N ALA A 215 -10.06 6.50 -3.37
CA ALA A 215 -10.38 7.44 -4.44
C ALA A 215 -11.37 6.87 -5.45
N ALA A 216 -11.27 5.57 -5.76
CA ALA A 216 -12.16 4.89 -6.72
C ALA A 216 -13.61 4.79 -6.23
N ILE A 217 -13.84 4.75 -4.91
CA ILE A 217 -15.19 4.71 -4.32
C ILE A 217 -15.69 6.09 -3.87
N ALA A 218 -14.80 7.05 -3.67
CA ALA A 218 -15.13 8.39 -3.17
C ALA A 218 -16.21 9.14 -3.97
N PRO A 219 -16.32 9.02 -5.31
CA PRO A 219 -17.38 9.66 -6.06
C PRO A 219 -18.80 9.29 -5.62
N PHE A 220 -18.98 8.13 -5.02
CA PHE A 220 -20.29 7.63 -4.58
C PHE A 220 -20.64 8.00 -3.13
N ALA A 221 -19.76 8.70 -2.43
CA ALA A 221 -20.04 9.25 -1.09
C ALA A 221 -21.05 10.40 -1.15
N ASP A 222 -21.64 10.74 -0.02
CA ASP A 222 -22.62 11.86 0.08
C ASP A 222 -21.97 13.25 0.21
N SER A 223 -20.66 13.28 0.46
CA SER A 223 -19.86 14.49 0.70
C SER A 223 -18.43 14.33 0.18
N PRO A 224 -17.66 15.43 0.02
CA PRO A 224 -16.30 15.35 -0.48
C PRO A 224 -15.38 14.50 0.38
N THR A 225 -14.51 13.72 -0.28
CA THR A 225 -13.43 12.96 0.38
C THR A 225 -12.09 13.63 0.11
N CYS A 226 -11.36 13.98 1.18
CA CYS A 226 -10.03 14.56 1.11
C CYS A 226 -9.00 13.57 1.69
N ILE A 227 -8.08 13.12 0.84
CA ILE A 227 -6.99 12.19 1.19
C ILE A 227 -5.70 12.98 1.29
N THR A 228 -5.03 12.94 2.46
CA THR A 228 -3.80 13.69 2.75
C THR A 228 -2.66 12.76 3.16
N GLY A 229 -1.43 13.27 3.28
CA GLY A 229 -0.26 12.49 3.71
C GLY A 229 0.24 11.51 2.64
N ILE A 230 -0.07 11.74 1.37
CA ILE A 230 0.18 10.80 0.27
C ILE A 230 1.17 11.30 -0.79
N GLY A 231 1.88 12.42 -0.55
CA GLY A 231 2.76 13.04 -1.55
C GLY A 231 3.82 12.09 -2.13
N HIS A 232 4.27 11.13 -1.35
CA HIS A 232 5.27 10.14 -1.77
C HIS A 232 4.76 9.12 -2.80
N ILE A 233 3.43 8.89 -2.91
CA ILE A 233 2.91 7.97 -3.93
C ILE A 233 3.05 8.51 -5.36
N ARG A 234 3.47 9.76 -5.53
CA ARG A 234 3.86 10.33 -6.83
C ARG A 234 5.13 9.69 -7.42
N PHE A 235 5.95 9.07 -6.57
CA PHE A 235 7.25 8.49 -6.94
C PHE A 235 7.24 6.95 -6.94
N GLN A 236 6.06 6.34 -6.92
CA GLN A 236 5.91 4.87 -6.93
C GLN A 236 5.83 4.32 -8.37
N GLU A 237 4.91 3.40 -8.66
CA GLU A 237 4.75 2.81 -9.99
C GLU A 237 4.39 3.86 -11.05
N SER A 238 3.60 4.85 -10.64
CA SER A 238 3.18 6.02 -11.41
C SER A 238 3.13 7.25 -10.50
N ASP A 239 2.93 8.44 -11.04
CA ASP A 239 2.44 9.58 -10.23
C ASP A 239 0.97 9.32 -9.91
N ARG A 240 0.72 8.56 -8.82
CA ARG A 240 -0.59 8.07 -8.46
C ARG A 240 -1.60 9.17 -8.20
N ILE A 241 -1.20 10.27 -7.55
CA ILE A 241 -2.11 11.40 -7.29
C ILE A 241 -2.58 11.99 -8.61
N HIS A 242 -1.67 12.25 -9.53
CA HIS A 242 -1.98 12.78 -10.84
C HIS A 242 -2.81 11.80 -11.69
N ALA A 243 -2.48 10.52 -11.65
CA ALA A 243 -3.21 9.47 -12.35
C ALA A 243 -4.67 9.37 -11.85
N ILE A 244 -4.88 9.34 -10.53
CA ILE A 244 -6.22 9.35 -9.92
C ILE A 244 -7.01 10.57 -10.39
N CYS A 245 -6.45 11.77 -10.26
CA CYS A 245 -7.11 13.02 -10.64
C CYS A 245 -7.47 13.04 -12.13
N THR A 246 -6.55 12.57 -12.99
CA THR A 246 -6.76 12.49 -14.43
C THR A 246 -7.91 11.56 -14.78
N GLU A 247 -7.91 10.32 -14.25
CA GLU A 247 -8.92 9.34 -14.61
C GLU A 247 -10.31 9.71 -14.07
N LEU A 248 -10.40 10.23 -12.83
CA LEU A 248 -11.65 10.73 -12.27
C LEU A 248 -12.18 11.93 -13.08
N THR A 249 -11.33 12.86 -13.50
CA THR A 249 -11.73 13.99 -14.35
C THR A 249 -12.27 13.51 -15.70
N ARG A 250 -11.65 12.50 -16.30
CA ARG A 250 -12.13 11.86 -17.55
C ARG A 250 -13.51 11.21 -17.39
N MET A 251 -13.82 10.71 -16.20
CA MET A 251 -15.13 10.19 -15.82
C MET A 251 -16.14 11.29 -15.47
N GLY A 252 -15.78 12.58 -15.57
CA GLY A 252 -16.64 13.70 -15.22
C GLY A 252 -16.73 14.01 -13.73
N ILE A 253 -15.87 13.43 -12.91
CA ILE A 253 -15.80 13.68 -11.48
C ILE A 253 -14.88 14.88 -11.21
N HIS A 254 -15.37 15.86 -10.45
CA HIS A 254 -14.55 16.97 -10.01
C HIS A 254 -13.57 16.51 -8.91
N CYS A 255 -12.27 16.79 -9.11
CA CYS A 255 -11.25 16.56 -8.12
C CYS A 255 -10.17 17.63 -8.17
N GLU A 256 -9.54 17.89 -7.04
CA GLU A 256 -8.48 18.85 -6.85
C GLU A 256 -7.28 18.18 -6.23
N GLU A 257 -6.11 18.28 -6.87
CA GLU A 257 -4.87 17.72 -6.34
C GLU A 257 -3.92 18.80 -5.83
N THR A 258 -3.14 18.46 -4.80
CA THR A 258 -2.00 19.23 -4.33
C THR A 258 -0.76 18.36 -4.40
N GLN A 259 0.39 18.86 -3.92
CA GLN A 259 1.61 18.05 -3.84
C GLN A 259 1.43 16.78 -2.97
N ASP A 260 0.59 16.83 -1.93
CA ASP A 260 0.48 15.82 -0.89
C ASP A 260 -0.95 15.32 -0.63
N SER A 261 -1.92 15.77 -1.42
CA SER A 261 -3.32 15.43 -1.19
C SER A 261 -4.14 15.43 -2.46
N ILE A 262 -5.33 14.82 -2.37
CA ILE A 262 -6.38 14.91 -3.37
C ILE A 262 -7.73 15.05 -2.69
N THR A 263 -8.59 15.95 -3.21
CA THR A 263 -9.99 16.11 -2.81
C THR A 263 -10.88 15.66 -3.97
N ILE A 264 -11.81 14.76 -3.70
CA ILE A 264 -12.71 14.16 -4.67
C ILE A 264 -14.14 14.53 -4.28
N TYR A 265 -14.90 15.09 -5.20
CA TYR A 265 -16.27 15.51 -4.98
C TYR A 265 -17.27 14.45 -5.43
N PRO A 266 -18.42 14.33 -4.76
CA PRO A 266 -19.46 13.39 -5.15
C PRO A 266 -19.95 13.62 -6.59
N GLY A 267 -20.24 12.51 -7.29
CA GLY A 267 -20.78 12.54 -8.65
C GLY A 267 -20.93 11.14 -9.21
N MET A 268 -21.72 10.98 -10.26
CA MET A 268 -21.84 9.70 -10.96
C MET A 268 -20.80 9.64 -12.08
N PRO A 269 -19.85 8.69 -12.02
CA PRO A 269 -18.86 8.52 -13.08
C PRO A 269 -19.50 8.19 -14.42
N HIS A 270 -19.06 8.84 -15.50
CA HIS A 270 -19.47 8.55 -16.86
C HIS A 270 -18.67 7.37 -17.44
N PRO A 271 -19.20 6.67 -18.45
CA PRO A 271 -18.46 5.63 -19.18
C PRO A 271 -17.09 6.12 -19.63
N CYS A 272 -16.04 5.38 -19.27
CA CYS A 272 -14.66 5.78 -19.54
C CYS A 272 -13.75 4.55 -19.63
N SER A 273 -12.78 4.58 -20.55
CA SER A 273 -11.65 3.67 -20.54
C SER A 273 -10.57 4.23 -19.63
N VAL A 274 -10.23 3.50 -18.59
CA VAL A 274 -9.29 3.91 -17.53
C VAL A 274 -7.88 3.46 -17.91
N ALA A 275 -6.98 4.41 -18.04
CA ALA A 275 -5.56 4.11 -18.22
C ALA A 275 -4.96 3.62 -16.91
N THR A 276 -4.21 2.53 -16.94
CA THR A 276 -3.63 1.91 -15.75
C THR A 276 -2.23 2.42 -15.42
N TYR A 277 -1.54 3.10 -16.33
CA TYR A 277 -0.17 3.62 -16.15
C TYR A 277 0.84 2.51 -15.77
N ASP A 278 0.60 1.25 -16.20
CA ASP A 278 1.37 0.07 -15.76
C ASP A 278 1.38 -0.11 -14.23
N ASP A 279 0.34 0.40 -13.56
CA ASP A 279 0.15 0.35 -12.11
C ASP A 279 -1.04 -0.55 -11.77
N HIS A 280 -0.75 -1.69 -11.15
CA HIS A 280 -1.74 -2.69 -10.76
C HIS A 280 -2.82 -2.13 -9.82
N ARG A 281 -2.49 -1.13 -8.97
CA ARG A 281 -3.45 -0.53 -8.05
C ARG A 281 -4.46 0.35 -8.78
N MET A 282 -4.04 1.02 -9.86
CA MET A 282 -4.97 1.75 -10.74
C MET A 282 -5.98 0.79 -11.37
N ALA A 283 -5.51 -0.34 -11.91
CA ALA A 283 -6.39 -1.34 -12.50
C ALA A 283 -7.38 -1.92 -11.48
N MET A 284 -6.89 -2.39 -10.33
CA MET A 284 -7.70 -3.04 -9.31
C MET A 284 -8.65 -2.06 -8.60
N GLY A 285 -8.15 -0.87 -8.26
CA GLY A 285 -8.97 0.16 -7.61
C GLY A 285 -10.11 0.65 -8.50
N PHE A 286 -9.81 1.08 -9.73
CA PHE A 286 -10.83 1.60 -10.63
C PHE A 286 -11.79 0.53 -11.18
N ALA A 287 -11.45 -0.76 -11.11
CA ALA A 287 -12.42 -1.83 -11.37
C ALA A 287 -13.61 -1.74 -10.39
N LEU A 288 -13.41 -1.29 -9.15
CA LEU A 288 -14.49 -1.10 -8.17
C LEU A 288 -15.47 -0.01 -8.61
N THR A 289 -15.00 1.05 -9.27
CA THR A 289 -15.86 2.10 -9.81
C THR A 289 -16.87 1.51 -10.81
N GLY A 290 -16.43 0.52 -11.62
CA GLY A 290 -17.27 -0.20 -12.56
C GLY A 290 -18.37 -1.07 -11.93
N LEU A 291 -18.28 -1.38 -10.65
CA LEU A 291 -19.33 -2.13 -9.93
C LEU A 291 -20.61 -1.29 -9.72
N ARG A 292 -20.50 0.04 -9.78
CA ARG A 292 -21.61 0.96 -9.54
C ARG A 292 -21.86 1.95 -10.69
N ALA A 293 -20.90 2.12 -11.59
CA ALA A 293 -21.01 2.96 -12.78
C ALA A 293 -20.85 2.13 -14.04
N GLU A 294 -21.82 2.20 -14.97
CA GLU A 294 -21.78 1.45 -16.20
C GLU A 294 -20.70 1.99 -17.17
N GLY A 295 -20.11 1.10 -17.97
CA GLY A 295 -19.20 1.45 -19.06
C GLY A 295 -17.80 1.87 -18.63
N ILE A 296 -17.38 1.51 -17.41
CA ILE A 296 -15.98 1.61 -16.98
C ILE A 296 -15.21 0.44 -17.54
N VAL A 297 -14.15 0.71 -18.30
CA VAL A 297 -13.28 -0.29 -18.92
C VAL A 297 -11.86 -0.09 -18.44
N ILE A 298 -11.17 -1.14 -18.04
CA ILE A 298 -9.76 -1.10 -17.66
C ILE A 298 -8.89 -1.41 -18.88
N ASP A 299 -8.02 -0.50 -19.31
CA ASP A 299 -7.28 -0.63 -20.58
C ASP A 299 -6.26 -1.79 -20.55
N ASP A 300 -5.53 -1.94 -19.44
CA ASP A 300 -4.56 -3.03 -19.28
C ASP A 300 -4.78 -3.76 -17.94
N PRO A 301 -5.72 -4.72 -17.87
CA PRO A 301 -5.91 -5.54 -16.69
C PRO A 301 -4.72 -6.47 -16.39
N GLY A 302 -3.88 -6.73 -17.40
CA GLY A 302 -2.69 -7.58 -17.25
C GLY A 302 -1.59 -7.02 -16.38
N CYS A 303 -1.60 -5.73 -16.06
CA CYS A 303 -0.64 -5.11 -15.14
C CYS A 303 -0.77 -5.63 -13.69
N CYS A 304 -1.91 -6.28 -13.34
CA CYS A 304 -2.13 -6.90 -12.03
C CYS A 304 -1.25 -8.14 -11.77
N ARG A 305 -0.63 -8.73 -12.79
CA ARG A 305 0.24 -9.93 -12.67
C ARG A 305 1.34 -9.80 -11.63
N LYS A 306 1.71 -8.57 -11.31
CA LYS A 306 2.78 -8.27 -10.36
C LYS A 306 2.43 -8.69 -8.92
N THR A 307 1.17 -8.55 -8.51
CA THR A 307 0.74 -8.73 -7.12
C THR A 307 -0.47 -9.65 -6.96
N PHE A 308 -1.41 -9.64 -7.92
CA PHE A 308 -2.62 -10.45 -7.87
C PHE A 308 -2.99 -10.89 -9.29
N GLU A 309 -2.28 -11.92 -9.78
CA GLU A 309 -2.33 -12.35 -11.19
C GLU A 309 -3.74 -12.60 -11.73
N ASN A 310 -4.60 -13.24 -10.93
CA ASN A 310 -5.97 -13.59 -11.29
C ASN A 310 -7.04 -12.69 -10.63
N TYR A 311 -6.71 -11.43 -10.32
CA TYR A 311 -7.61 -10.52 -9.63
C TYR A 311 -8.99 -10.41 -10.30
N PHE A 312 -9.05 -10.20 -11.61
CA PHE A 312 -10.31 -10.03 -12.32
C PHE A 312 -11.15 -11.29 -12.33
N GLU A 313 -10.53 -12.46 -12.42
CA GLU A 313 -11.23 -13.75 -12.32
C GLU A 313 -11.87 -13.94 -10.93
N VAL A 314 -11.13 -13.58 -9.88
CA VAL A 314 -11.63 -13.62 -8.49
C VAL A 314 -12.75 -12.60 -8.30
N LEU A 315 -12.58 -11.38 -8.80
CA LEU A 315 -13.61 -10.34 -8.74
C LEU A 315 -14.91 -10.80 -9.42
N ASP A 316 -14.82 -11.35 -10.62
CA ASP A 316 -15.97 -11.89 -11.37
C ASP A 316 -16.67 -13.01 -10.59
N GLN A 317 -15.93 -13.92 -9.97
CA GLN A 317 -16.50 -14.98 -9.13
C GLN A 317 -17.22 -14.43 -7.90
N VAL A 318 -16.66 -13.39 -7.27
CA VAL A 318 -17.30 -12.73 -6.12
C VAL A 318 -18.59 -12.03 -6.56
N ILE A 319 -18.55 -11.31 -7.68
CA ILE A 319 -19.74 -10.62 -8.22
C ILE A 319 -20.84 -11.64 -8.58
N ALA A 320 -20.49 -12.75 -9.23
CA ALA A 320 -21.45 -13.79 -9.58
C ALA A 320 -22.18 -14.32 -8.33
N LYS A 321 -21.44 -14.57 -7.24
CA LYS A 321 -22.04 -15.00 -5.95
C LYS A 321 -22.98 -13.94 -5.35
N ILE A 322 -22.62 -12.65 -5.46
CA ILE A 322 -23.48 -11.56 -4.96
C ILE A 322 -24.79 -11.49 -5.74
N ILE A 323 -24.76 -11.72 -7.07
CA ILE A 323 -25.96 -11.69 -7.91
C ILE A 323 -26.90 -12.88 -7.63
N GLU A 324 -26.36 -14.01 -7.20
CA GLU A 324 -27.13 -15.22 -6.84
C GLU A 324 -27.80 -15.14 -5.45
N MET A 325 -27.39 -14.20 -4.59
CA MET A 325 -27.96 -13.98 -3.25
C MET A 325 -29.21 -13.11 -3.29
#